data_2c5a272eab27f51a1b8f169463edc7d8
#
_entry.id   2c5a272eab27f51a1b8f169463edc7d8
#
_cell.length_a   1.000
_cell.length_b   1.000
_cell.length_c   1.000
_cell.angle_alpha   90.00
_cell.angle_beta   90.00
_cell.angle_gamma   90.00
#
_symmetry.space_group_name_H-M   'P 1'
#
loop_
_entity.id
_entity.type
_entity.pdbx_description
1 polymer ?
#
loop_
_entity_poly.entity_id
_entity_poly.type
_entity_poly.pdbx_seq_one_letter_code
_entity_poly.pdbx_strand_id
1 'polypeptide(L)'
;EDESVDYDALMRLVDYQLQNNTDFLCVLGTTAETPTLTEDEKKKIKKMVIERVNGKIPILLGVGGNNTRAVVDTLKNDDFTGVDAILSVVPYYNKPSQEGIYQHYKAISEATELPIVLYNVPGRTGVNMKAETTLRIARDFKNVIAIKEASGDITQMDDIIKNKPANFDVISGDDGITFPLITLGAVGIISVIGNAFPRE
;
A
#
# COMPACT_ATOMS: atom_id res chain seq x y z
N GLU A 1 -20.10 13.07 -14.58
CA GLU A 1 -21.49 12.60 -14.78
C GLU A 1 -21.56 11.45 -15.80
N ASP A 2 -20.46 11.18 -16.53
CA ASP A 2 -20.31 10.07 -17.48
C ASP A 2 -19.41 8.93 -16.94
N GLU A 3 -19.07 8.99 -15.64
CA GLU A 3 -18.22 8.04 -14.92
C GLU A 3 -16.77 7.96 -15.43
N SER A 4 -16.34 8.88 -16.31
CA SER A 4 -14.98 8.94 -16.80
C SER A 4 -14.02 9.51 -15.76
N VAL A 5 -12.75 9.08 -15.80
CA VAL A 5 -11.69 9.63 -14.93
C VAL A 5 -11.34 11.06 -15.36
N ASP A 6 -11.41 12.02 -14.43
CA ASP A 6 -10.91 13.39 -14.65
C ASP A 6 -9.37 13.40 -14.51
N TYR A 7 -8.68 13.10 -15.61
CA TYR A 7 -7.22 13.08 -15.64
C TYR A 7 -6.59 14.45 -15.37
N ASP A 8 -7.26 15.54 -15.74
CA ASP A 8 -6.74 16.90 -15.51
C ASP A 8 -6.80 17.24 -14.02
N ALA A 9 -7.89 16.90 -13.32
CA ALA A 9 -7.98 17.03 -11.88
C ALA A 9 -6.96 16.16 -11.15
N LEU A 10 -6.75 14.93 -11.62
CA LEU A 10 -5.73 14.03 -11.07
C LEU A 10 -4.33 14.63 -11.19
N MET A 11 -3.98 15.20 -12.34
CA MET A 11 -2.66 15.83 -12.51
C MET A 11 -2.50 17.09 -11.65
N ARG A 12 -3.56 17.88 -11.47
CA ARG A 12 -3.54 19.00 -10.50
C ARG A 12 -3.31 18.52 -9.07
N LEU A 13 -3.92 17.39 -8.67
CA LEU A 13 -3.70 16.79 -7.37
C LEU A 13 -2.24 16.32 -7.20
N VAL A 14 -1.67 15.66 -8.20
CA VAL A 14 -0.25 15.26 -8.18
C VAL A 14 0.66 16.48 -8.01
N ASP A 15 0.43 17.55 -8.79
CA ASP A 15 1.19 18.79 -8.65
C ASP A 15 1.06 19.40 -7.26
N TYR A 16 -0.14 19.39 -6.71
CA TYR A 16 -0.41 19.90 -5.37
C TYR A 16 0.38 19.13 -4.30
N GLN A 17 0.43 17.80 -4.40
CA GLN A 17 1.23 16.98 -3.51
C GLN A 17 2.73 17.29 -3.64
N LEU A 18 3.25 17.37 -4.86
CA LEU A 18 4.67 17.69 -5.11
C LEU A 18 5.06 19.08 -4.58
N GLN A 19 4.18 20.08 -4.72
CA GLN A 19 4.42 21.45 -4.23
C GLN A 19 4.37 21.57 -2.70
N ASN A 20 3.79 20.59 -2.03
CA ASN A 20 3.64 20.58 -0.58
C ASN A 20 4.58 19.60 0.14
N ASN A 21 5.63 19.14 -0.56
CA ASN A 21 6.70 18.29 -0.03
C ASN A 21 6.20 16.96 0.55
N THR A 22 5.21 16.33 -0.09
CA THR A 22 4.83 14.96 0.22
C THR A 22 6.03 14.04 -0.01
N ASP A 23 6.32 13.13 0.94
CA ASP A 23 7.52 12.29 0.90
C ASP A 23 7.44 11.22 -0.21
N PHE A 24 6.27 10.70 -0.51
CA PHE A 24 6.01 9.74 -1.60
C PHE A 24 4.52 9.73 -1.98
N LEU A 25 4.19 9.23 -3.17
CA LEU A 25 2.81 9.06 -3.59
C LEU A 25 2.39 7.58 -3.55
N CYS A 26 1.25 7.31 -2.90
CA CYS A 26 0.56 6.03 -3.00
C CYS A 26 -0.47 6.07 -4.13
N VAL A 27 -0.12 5.51 -5.28
CA VAL A 27 -0.94 5.49 -6.51
C VAL A 27 -1.77 4.22 -6.56
N LEU A 28 -3.03 4.32 -6.98
CA LEU A 28 -3.98 3.19 -7.06
C LEU A 28 -4.16 2.45 -5.72
N GLY A 29 -4.09 3.19 -4.61
CA GLY A 29 -4.52 2.68 -3.30
C GLY A 29 -6.05 2.65 -3.17
N THR A 30 -6.54 2.30 -1.97
CA THR A 30 -7.98 2.19 -1.68
C THR A 30 -8.74 3.50 -1.93
N THR A 31 -8.16 4.65 -1.56
CA THR A 31 -8.77 5.99 -1.75
C THR A 31 -8.96 6.34 -3.23
N ALA A 32 -8.20 5.72 -4.12
CA ALA A 32 -8.36 5.87 -5.58
C ALA A 32 -9.53 5.05 -6.15
N GLU A 33 -10.33 4.40 -5.31
CA GLU A 33 -11.46 3.55 -5.73
C GLU A 33 -11.08 2.52 -6.82
N THR A 34 -9.86 2.00 -6.75
CA THR A 34 -9.22 1.13 -7.76
C THR A 34 -10.11 0.00 -8.29
N PRO A 35 -11.01 -0.64 -7.50
CA PRO A 35 -11.90 -1.67 -8.02
C PRO A 35 -12.93 -1.17 -9.05
N THR A 36 -13.19 0.14 -9.12
CA THR A 36 -14.15 0.73 -10.07
C THR A 36 -13.51 1.13 -11.40
N LEU A 37 -12.18 1.13 -11.46
CA LEU A 37 -11.39 1.49 -12.64
C LEU A 37 -11.20 0.28 -13.56
N THR A 38 -11.25 0.52 -14.86
CA THR A 38 -10.85 -0.45 -15.89
C THR A 38 -9.33 -0.64 -15.89
N GLU A 39 -8.83 -1.73 -16.46
CA GLU A 39 -7.40 -1.99 -16.57
C GLU A 39 -6.67 -0.92 -17.42
N ASP A 40 -7.33 -0.40 -18.46
CA ASP A 40 -6.76 0.67 -19.30
C ASP A 40 -6.65 1.99 -18.53
N GLU A 41 -7.65 2.34 -17.71
CA GLU A 41 -7.60 3.50 -16.83
C GLU A 41 -6.47 3.38 -15.79
N LYS A 42 -6.33 2.22 -15.15
CA LYS A 42 -5.23 1.95 -14.21
C LYS A 42 -3.87 2.12 -14.86
N LYS A 43 -3.67 1.57 -16.05
CA LYS A 43 -2.42 1.71 -16.82
C LYS A 43 -2.15 3.17 -17.19
N LYS A 44 -3.19 3.89 -17.64
CA LYS A 44 -3.09 5.30 -17.99
C LYS A 44 -2.77 6.17 -16.77
N ILE A 45 -3.45 5.98 -15.64
CA ILE A 45 -3.18 6.67 -14.37
C ILE A 45 -1.72 6.43 -13.96
N LYS A 46 -1.29 5.16 -13.88
CA LYS A 46 0.08 4.81 -13.54
C LYS A 46 1.09 5.57 -14.40
N LYS A 47 0.95 5.49 -15.72
CA LYS A 47 1.84 6.16 -16.67
C LYS A 47 1.88 7.68 -16.46
N MET A 48 0.72 8.32 -16.42
CA MET A 48 0.62 9.78 -16.26
C MET A 48 1.24 10.28 -14.96
N VAL A 49 1.01 9.55 -13.85
CA VAL A 49 1.58 9.92 -12.54
C VAL A 49 3.11 9.75 -12.56
N ILE A 50 3.64 8.64 -13.07
CA ILE A 50 5.09 8.41 -13.19
C ILE A 50 5.75 9.52 -14.01
N GLU A 51 5.19 9.84 -15.18
CA GLU A 51 5.70 10.91 -16.04
C GLU A 51 5.66 12.28 -15.35
N ARG A 52 4.60 12.57 -14.58
CA ARG A 52 4.44 13.85 -13.87
C ARG A 52 5.37 13.99 -12.68
N VAL A 53 5.55 12.92 -11.92
CA VAL A 53 6.48 12.87 -10.79
C VAL A 53 7.93 12.95 -11.27
N ASN A 54 8.24 12.28 -12.38
CA ASN A 54 9.55 12.31 -13.04
C ASN A 54 10.72 12.11 -12.05
N GLY A 55 10.62 11.13 -11.17
CA GLY A 55 11.64 10.75 -10.19
C GLY A 55 11.89 11.76 -9.05
N LYS A 56 11.03 12.77 -8.86
CA LYS A 56 11.19 13.77 -7.79
C LYS A 56 10.94 13.18 -6.40
N ILE A 57 10.01 12.27 -6.29
CA ILE A 57 9.68 11.53 -5.06
C ILE A 57 9.33 10.09 -5.40
N PRO A 58 9.46 9.13 -4.46
CA PRO A 58 9.10 7.74 -4.68
C PRO A 58 7.63 7.53 -5.00
N ILE A 59 7.35 6.46 -5.76
CA ILE A 59 6.00 6.00 -6.08
C ILE A 59 5.77 4.62 -5.49
N LEU A 60 4.80 4.52 -4.57
CA LEU A 60 4.24 3.28 -4.05
C LEU A 60 2.99 2.94 -4.86
N LEU A 61 3.01 1.85 -5.63
CA LEU A 61 1.88 1.47 -6.48
C LEU A 61 1.01 0.40 -5.82
N GLY A 62 -0.29 0.60 -5.78
CA GLY A 62 -1.26 -0.41 -5.34
C GLY A 62 -1.31 -1.58 -6.31
N VAL A 63 -0.81 -2.75 -5.88
CA VAL A 63 -0.88 -4.02 -6.61
C VAL A 63 -1.32 -5.11 -5.64
N GLY A 64 -2.59 -5.41 -5.63
CA GLY A 64 -3.18 -6.39 -4.72
C GLY A 64 -4.51 -6.92 -5.22
N GLY A 65 -5.00 -7.93 -4.55
CA GLY A 65 -6.26 -8.58 -4.88
C GLY A 65 -6.50 -9.83 -4.05
N ASN A 66 -7.65 -10.44 -4.25
CA ASN A 66 -8.02 -11.67 -3.55
C ASN A 66 -7.78 -12.94 -4.37
N ASN A 67 -7.22 -12.82 -5.56
CA ASN A 67 -6.77 -13.91 -6.41
C ASN A 67 -5.24 -13.86 -6.52
N THR A 68 -4.54 -14.69 -5.74
CA THR A 68 -3.09 -14.74 -5.70
C THR A 68 -2.45 -14.90 -7.07
N ARG A 69 -3.01 -15.76 -7.92
CA ARG A 69 -2.49 -15.99 -9.27
C ARG A 69 -2.55 -14.71 -10.10
N ALA A 70 -3.67 -14.01 -10.10
CA ALA A 70 -3.82 -12.78 -10.86
C ALA A 70 -2.84 -11.69 -10.40
N VAL A 71 -2.59 -11.56 -9.08
CA VAL A 71 -1.59 -10.63 -8.55
C VAL A 71 -0.18 -11.02 -9.00
N VAL A 72 0.18 -12.30 -8.94
CA VAL A 72 1.47 -12.83 -9.42
C VAL A 72 1.64 -12.59 -10.91
N ASP A 73 0.59 -12.84 -11.71
CA ASP A 73 0.62 -12.63 -13.16
C ASP A 73 0.82 -11.15 -13.50
N THR A 74 0.17 -10.22 -12.78
CA THR A 74 0.39 -8.78 -12.90
C THR A 74 1.84 -8.44 -12.60
N LEU A 75 2.40 -8.91 -11.48
CA LEU A 75 3.78 -8.61 -11.07
C LEU A 75 4.83 -9.11 -12.06
N LYS A 76 4.56 -10.21 -12.77
CA LYS A 76 5.48 -10.79 -13.73
C LYS A 76 5.41 -10.19 -15.13
N ASN A 77 4.25 -9.65 -15.52
CA ASN A 77 3.99 -9.30 -16.91
C ASN A 77 3.82 -7.80 -17.15
N ASP A 78 3.50 -7.01 -16.10
CA ASP A 78 3.34 -5.57 -16.25
C ASP A 78 4.69 -4.84 -16.16
N ASP A 79 4.74 -3.65 -16.78
CA ASP A 79 5.89 -2.74 -16.67
C ASP A 79 5.81 -1.93 -15.37
N PHE A 80 6.82 -2.04 -14.53
CA PHE A 80 6.98 -1.30 -13.27
C PHE A 80 8.07 -0.22 -13.33
N THR A 81 8.51 0.17 -14.52
CA THR A 81 9.50 1.25 -14.68
C THR A 81 8.98 2.53 -14.02
N GLY A 82 9.77 3.10 -13.11
CA GLY A 82 9.40 4.30 -12.34
C GLY A 82 8.53 4.05 -11.11
N VAL A 83 8.32 2.78 -10.72
CA VAL A 83 7.69 2.38 -9.47
C VAL A 83 8.77 1.95 -8.49
N ASP A 84 8.77 2.49 -7.27
CA ASP A 84 9.78 2.21 -6.24
C ASP A 84 9.39 1.09 -5.28
N ALA A 85 8.09 0.91 -5.05
CA ALA A 85 7.55 -0.15 -4.19
C ALA A 85 6.10 -0.48 -4.55
N ILE A 86 5.61 -1.63 -4.10
CA ILE A 86 4.21 -2.02 -4.24
C ILE A 86 3.49 -2.05 -2.88
N LEU A 87 2.24 -1.58 -2.85
CA LEU A 87 1.31 -1.74 -1.74
C LEU A 87 0.38 -2.91 -2.04
N SER A 88 0.44 -3.97 -1.24
CA SER A 88 -0.36 -5.17 -1.45
C SER A 88 -1.29 -5.43 -0.28
N VAL A 89 -2.61 -5.35 -0.54
CA VAL A 89 -3.65 -5.55 0.46
C VAL A 89 -3.84 -7.04 0.77
N VAL A 90 -4.14 -7.36 2.03
CA VAL A 90 -4.56 -8.72 2.44
C VAL A 90 -5.78 -9.15 1.59
N PRO A 91 -5.81 -10.41 1.09
CA PRO A 91 -6.95 -10.89 0.31
C PRO A 91 -8.28 -10.66 1.02
N TYR A 92 -9.18 -9.97 0.35
CA TYR A 92 -10.51 -9.60 0.83
C TYR A 92 -11.57 -10.56 0.30
N TYR A 93 -12.79 -10.54 0.87
CA TYR A 93 -13.96 -11.32 0.47
C TYR A 93 -13.83 -12.81 0.81
N ASN A 94 -12.83 -13.53 0.33
CA ASN A 94 -12.63 -14.98 0.52
C ASN A 94 -12.02 -15.35 1.89
N LYS A 95 -11.66 -14.36 2.72
CA LYS A 95 -11.26 -14.51 4.13
C LYS A 95 -10.27 -15.66 4.38
N PRO A 96 -9.05 -15.59 3.85
CA PRO A 96 -8.06 -16.64 4.05
C PRO A 96 -7.68 -16.81 5.52
N SER A 97 -7.22 -18.03 5.88
CA SER A 97 -6.59 -18.28 7.17
C SER A 97 -5.24 -17.53 7.28
N GLN A 98 -4.65 -17.44 8.47
CA GLN A 98 -3.33 -16.83 8.66
C GLN A 98 -2.26 -17.50 7.79
N GLU A 99 -2.28 -18.83 7.68
CA GLU A 99 -1.40 -19.55 6.76
C GLU A 99 -1.70 -19.23 5.29
N GLY A 100 -2.97 -19.07 4.92
CA GLY A 100 -3.36 -18.63 3.58
C GLY A 100 -2.84 -17.24 3.25
N ILE A 101 -2.85 -16.29 4.20
CA ILE A 101 -2.25 -14.97 4.07
C ILE A 101 -0.75 -15.08 3.86
N TYR A 102 -0.06 -15.89 4.66
CA TYR A 102 1.36 -16.12 4.53
C TYR A 102 1.74 -16.69 3.15
N GLN A 103 1.02 -17.70 2.66
CA GLN A 103 1.27 -18.29 1.35
C GLN A 103 0.97 -17.32 0.20
N HIS A 104 -0.03 -16.45 0.37
CA HIS A 104 -0.31 -15.38 -0.58
C HIS A 104 0.89 -14.43 -0.72
N TYR A 105 1.42 -13.92 0.40
CA TYR A 105 2.57 -13.01 0.36
C TYR A 105 3.88 -13.70 -0.02
N LYS A 106 4.03 -15.00 0.27
CA LYS A 106 5.13 -15.79 -0.25
C LYS A 106 5.14 -15.76 -1.79
N ALA A 107 4.00 -16.09 -2.41
CA ALA A 107 3.87 -16.10 -3.86
C ALA A 107 4.12 -14.72 -4.49
N ILE A 108 3.66 -13.63 -3.83
CA ILE A 108 3.90 -12.26 -4.26
C ILE A 108 5.39 -11.91 -4.15
N SER A 109 6.01 -12.21 -3.02
CA SER A 109 7.44 -11.95 -2.77
C SER A 109 8.34 -12.65 -3.79
N GLU A 110 7.99 -13.88 -4.18
CA GLU A 110 8.72 -14.66 -5.17
C GLU A 110 8.49 -14.18 -6.62
N ALA A 111 7.47 -13.33 -6.85
CA ALA A 111 7.09 -12.86 -8.19
C ALA A 111 7.74 -11.53 -8.60
N THR A 112 8.38 -10.81 -7.67
CA THR A 112 8.97 -9.49 -7.93
C THR A 112 10.18 -9.22 -7.06
N GLU A 113 11.14 -8.44 -7.59
CA GLU A 113 12.25 -7.88 -6.82
C GLU A 113 11.90 -6.52 -6.17
N LEU A 114 10.74 -5.92 -6.52
CA LEU A 114 10.34 -4.65 -5.94
C LEU A 114 10.07 -4.78 -4.45
N PRO A 115 10.38 -3.75 -3.66
CA PRO A 115 9.97 -3.66 -2.26
C PRO A 115 8.45 -3.77 -2.10
N ILE A 116 8.02 -4.53 -1.09
CA ILE A 116 6.61 -4.80 -0.80
C ILE A 116 6.23 -4.15 0.53
N VAL A 117 5.19 -3.34 0.50
CA VAL A 117 4.48 -2.85 1.69
C VAL A 117 3.20 -3.67 1.85
N LEU A 118 3.11 -4.43 2.94
CA LEU A 118 1.90 -5.16 3.30
C LEU A 118 0.78 -4.16 3.64
N TYR A 119 -0.48 -4.52 3.40
CA TYR A 119 -1.58 -3.67 3.80
C TYR A 119 -2.67 -4.45 4.53
N ASN A 120 -2.82 -4.17 5.83
CA ASN A 120 -3.83 -4.77 6.71
C ASN A 120 -4.94 -3.75 6.99
N VAL A 121 -6.16 -4.04 6.53
CA VAL A 121 -7.34 -3.17 6.69
C VAL A 121 -8.61 -4.00 6.94
N PRO A 122 -8.75 -4.61 8.11
CA PRO A 122 -9.83 -5.58 8.42
C PRO A 122 -11.24 -5.03 8.19
N GLY A 123 -11.44 -3.73 8.40
CA GLY A 123 -12.72 -3.06 8.16
C GLY A 123 -13.19 -3.10 6.70
N ARG A 124 -12.27 -3.33 5.75
CA ARG A 124 -12.58 -3.45 4.32
C ARG A 124 -12.42 -4.87 3.80
N THR A 125 -11.41 -5.60 4.29
CA THR A 125 -11.12 -6.96 3.79
C THR A 125 -11.98 -8.04 4.45
N GLY A 126 -12.49 -7.77 5.66
CA GLY A 126 -13.20 -8.75 6.47
C GLY A 126 -12.28 -9.82 7.08
N VAL A 127 -10.97 -9.64 7.02
CA VAL A 127 -9.96 -10.51 7.65
C VAL A 127 -8.82 -9.67 8.22
N ASN A 128 -8.35 -10.02 9.41
CA ASN A 128 -7.21 -9.37 10.05
C ASN A 128 -5.95 -10.24 9.89
N MET A 129 -4.88 -9.68 9.36
CA MET A 129 -3.55 -10.26 9.42
C MET A 129 -2.97 -9.99 10.81
N LYS A 130 -2.80 -11.04 11.61
CA LYS A 130 -2.31 -10.93 12.99
C LYS A 130 -0.84 -10.50 13.04
N ALA A 131 -0.43 -9.93 14.17
CA ALA A 131 0.98 -9.54 14.41
C ALA A 131 1.96 -10.69 14.13
N GLU A 132 1.65 -11.89 14.62
CA GLU A 132 2.47 -13.11 14.41
C GLU A 132 2.69 -13.42 12.92
N THR A 133 1.63 -13.32 12.11
CA THR A 133 1.69 -13.55 10.66
C THR A 133 2.50 -12.46 9.96
N THR A 134 2.29 -11.20 10.32
CA THR A 134 3.05 -10.05 9.82
C THR A 134 4.55 -10.22 10.10
N LEU A 135 4.89 -10.53 11.34
CA LEU A 135 6.28 -10.71 11.77
C LEU A 135 6.96 -11.92 11.11
N ARG A 136 6.22 -13.01 10.88
CA ARG A 136 6.73 -14.17 10.13
C ARG A 136 7.04 -13.76 8.68
N ILE A 137 6.13 -13.09 8.02
CA ILE A 137 6.31 -12.61 6.64
C ILE A 137 7.52 -11.67 6.56
N ALA A 138 7.63 -10.71 7.48
CA ALA A 138 8.74 -9.75 7.53
C ALA A 138 10.13 -10.39 7.74
N ARG A 139 10.19 -11.53 8.45
CA ARG A 139 11.45 -12.27 8.67
C ARG A 139 11.81 -13.15 7.48
N ASP A 140 10.84 -13.78 6.84
CA ASP A 140 11.05 -14.80 5.83
C ASP A 140 11.28 -14.19 4.43
N PHE A 141 10.71 -13.00 4.14
CA PHE A 141 10.77 -12.38 2.81
C PHE A 141 11.52 -11.05 2.84
N LYS A 142 12.73 -11.01 2.27
CA LYS A 142 13.65 -9.87 2.34
C LYS A 142 13.15 -8.61 1.63
N ASN A 143 12.33 -8.77 0.58
CA ASN A 143 11.74 -7.66 -0.15
C ASN A 143 10.43 -7.14 0.48
N VAL A 144 9.95 -7.75 1.56
CA VAL A 144 8.86 -7.21 2.36
C VAL A 144 9.45 -6.25 3.39
N ILE A 145 9.28 -4.94 3.16
CA ILE A 145 10.01 -3.88 3.90
C ILE A 145 9.14 -3.13 4.91
N ALA A 146 7.82 -3.19 4.79
CA ALA A 146 6.93 -2.45 5.68
C ALA A 146 5.52 -3.06 5.72
N ILE A 147 4.74 -2.58 6.69
CA ILE A 147 3.29 -2.74 6.71
C ILE A 147 2.59 -1.38 6.83
N LYS A 148 1.59 -1.12 5.99
CA LYS A 148 0.54 -0.14 6.23
C LYS A 148 -0.51 -0.79 7.13
N GLU A 149 -0.57 -0.36 8.39
CA GLU A 149 -1.47 -0.95 9.38
C GLU A 149 -2.69 -0.05 9.59
N ALA A 150 -3.87 -0.57 9.31
CA ALA A 150 -5.14 0.12 9.41
C ALA A 150 -6.22 -0.75 10.10
N SER A 151 -5.79 -1.58 11.06
CA SER A 151 -6.73 -2.41 11.84
C SER A 151 -7.49 -1.62 12.90
N GLY A 152 -6.95 -0.47 13.35
CA GLY A 152 -7.46 0.24 14.52
C GLY A 152 -7.06 -0.39 15.85
N ASP A 153 -6.37 -1.52 15.85
CA ASP A 153 -5.91 -2.23 17.05
C ASP A 153 -4.48 -1.77 17.42
N ILE A 154 -4.39 -0.77 18.28
CA ILE A 154 -3.12 -0.22 18.78
C ILE A 154 -2.28 -1.30 19.48
N THR A 155 -2.91 -2.26 20.16
CA THR A 155 -2.18 -3.34 20.84
C THR A 155 -1.49 -4.25 19.82
N GLN A 156 -2.16 -4.61 18.74
CA GLN A 156 -1.55 -5.36 17.65
C GLN A 156 -0.41 -4.57 16.98
N MET A 157 -0.62 -3.28 16.74
CA MET A 157 0.40 -2.41 16.13
C MET A 157 1.65 -2.29 17.01
N ASP A 158 1.48 -2.11 18.33
CA ASP A 158 2.58 -2.07 19.29
C ASP A 158 3.35 -3.39 19.34
N ASP A 159 2.66 -4.52 19.29
CA ASP A 159 3.28 -5.85 19.23
C ASP A 159 4.14 -6.01 17.96
N ILE A 160 3.64 -5.57 16.80
CA ILE A 160 4.43 -5.55 15.57
C ILE A 160 5.66 -4.66 15.71
N ILE A 161 5.50 -3.43 16.21
CA ILE A 161 6.59 -2.45 16.35
C ILE A 161 7.71 -2.99 17.26
N LYS A 162 7.35 -3.60 18.38
CA LYS A 162 8.31 -4.14 19.36
C LYS A 162 9.09 -5.35 18.85
N ASN A 163 8.49 -6.16 17.99
CA ASN A 163 9.03 -7.47 17.58
C ASN A 163 9.48 -7.53 16.11
N LYS A 164 9.34 -6.43 15.36
CA LYS A 164 9.72 -6.34 13.95
C LYS A 164 11.23 -6.48 13.73
N PRO A 165 11.68 -7.02 12.58
CA PRO A 165 13.06 -6.88 12.15
C PRO A 165 13.48 -5.41 12.02
N ALA A 166 14.77 -5.13 12.15
CA ALA A 166 15.30 -3.77 12.08
C ALA A 166 15.06 -3.08 10.72
N ASN A 167 14.96 -3.87 9.64
CA ASN A 167 14.73 -3.42 8.27
C ASN A 167 13.25 -3.48 7.84
N PHE A 168 12.33 -3.57 8.79
CA PHE A 168 10.89 -3.58 8.52
C PHE A 168 10.22 -2.41 9.23
N ASP A 169 9.36 -1.68 8.53
CA ASP A 169 8.70 -0.49 9.07
C ASP A 169 7.20 -0.67 9.28
N VAL A 170 6.66 0.06 10.25
CA VAL A 170 5.22 0.16 10.47
C VAL A 170 4.78 1.57 10.10
N ILE A 171 3.82 1.65 9.16
CA ILE A 171 3.26 2.89 8.63
C ILE A 171 1.77 2.91 9.01
N SER A 172 1.29 4.02 9.56
CA SER A 172 -0.14 4.18 9.83
C SER A 172 -0.96 4.21 8.55
N GLY A 173 -2.11 3.55 8.56
CA GLY A 173 -3.12 3.64 7.50
C GLY A 173 -4.39 4.35 7.94
N ASP A 174 -4.39 4.97 9.14
CA ASP A 174 -5.52 5.63 9.76
C ASP A 174 -5.08 6.98 10.35
N ASP A 175 -5.61 8.06 9.79
CA ASP A 175 -5.27 9.44 10.20
C ASP A 175 -5.54 9.69 11.70
N GLY A 176 -6.63 9.11 12.23
CA GLY A 176 -7.08 9.36 13.61
C GLY A 176 -6.17 8.81 14.70
N ILE A 177 -5.40 7.75 14.41
CA ILE A 177 -4.53 7.08 15.38
C ILE A 177 -3.04 7.25 15.08
N THR A 178 -2.70 8.04 14.06
CA THR A 178 -1.31 8.18 13.60
C THR A 178 -0.40 8.76 14.68
N PHE A 179 -0.83 9.80 15.38
CA PHE A 179 -0.01 10.43 16.41
C PHE A 179 0.38 9.47 17.54
N PRO A 180 -0.56 8.75 18.21
CA PRO A 180 -0.17 7.74 19.18
C PRO A 180 0.69 6.62 18.56
N LEU A 181 0.46 6.24 17.30
CA LEU A 181 1.24 5.19 16.68
C LEU A 181 2.70 5.60 16.42
N ILE A 182 2.94 6.85 16.04
CA ILE A 182 4.30 7.41 15.92
C ILE A 182 5.01 7.41 17.28
N THR A 183 4.31 7.71 18.37
CA THR A 183 4.92 7.66 19.71
C THR A 183 5.31 6.24 20.14
N LEU A 184 4.69 5.22 19.57
CA LEU A 184 5.07 3.81 19.77
C LEU A 184 6.21 3.36 18.87
N GLY A 185 6.54 4.11 17.78
CA GLY A 185 7.65 3.80 16.89
C GLY A 185 7.28 3.53 15.44
N ALA A 186 6.07 3.87 15.01
CA ALA A 186 5.74 3.92 13.59
C ALA A 186 6.50 5.07 12.90
N VAL A 187 6.81 4.89 11.61
CA VAL A 187 7.69 5.82 10.89
C VAL A 187 6.95 6.91 10.11
N GLY A 188 5.63 6.81 9.99
CA GLY A 188 4.82 7.77 9.22
C GLY A 188 3.42 7.27 8.92
N ILE A 189 2.80 7.87 7.92
CA ILE A 189 1.41 7.61 7.51
C ILE A 189 1.26 7.54 5.99
N ILE A 190 0.35 6.69 5.52
CA ILE A 190 -0.27 6.80 4.19
C ILE A 190 -1.67 7.34 4.40
N SER A 191 -1.79 8.64 4.37
CA SER A 191 -2.95 9.44 4.78
C SER A 191 -4.07 9.47 3.75
N VAL A 192 -5.31 9.63 4.21
CA VAL A 192 -6.46 10.04 3.40
C VAL A 192 -6.60 11.57 3.43
N ILE A 193 -6.51 12.17 4.61
CA ILE A 193 -6.62 13.63 4.80
C ILE A 193 -5.51 14.37 4.05
N GLY A 194 -4.31 13.81 3.95
CA GLY A 194 -3.18 14.36 3.23
C GLY A 194 -3.44 14.64 1.73
N ASN A 195 -4.49 14.05 1.12
CA ASN A 195 -4.90 14.45 -0.23
C ASN A 195 -5.38 15.91 -0.29
N ALA A 196 -6.02 16.41 0.76
CA ALA A 196 -6.52 17.77 0.85
C ALA A 196 -5.62 18.70 1.67
N PHE A 197 -4.93 18.18 2.67
CA PHE A 197 -4.11 18.93 3.63
C PHE A 197 -2.72 18.28 3.80
N PRO A 198 -1.85 18.30 2.76
CA PRO A 198 -0.56 17.58 2.79
C PRO A 198 0.48 18.18 3.75
N ARG A 199 0.26 19.39 4.25
CA ARG A 199 1.19 20.06 5.19
C ARG A 199 0.86 19.85 6.67
N GLU A 200 -0.34 19.35 6.97
CA GLU A 200 -0.86 19.17 8.32
C GLU A 200 -0.78 17.70 8.77
#